data_5425ef81de139fbf7169893519f71e29
#
_entry.id   5425ef81de139fbf7169893519f71e29
#
_cell.length_a   1.000
_cell.length_b   1.000
_cell.length_c   1.000
_cell.angle_alpha   90.00
_cell.angle_beta   90.00
_cell.angle_gamma   90.00
#
_symmetry.space_group_name_H-M   'P 1'
#
loop_
_entity.id
_entity.type
_entity.pdbx_description
1 polymer ?
#
loop_
_entity_poly.entity_id
_entity_poly.type
_entity_poly.pdbx_seq_one_letter_code
_entity_poly.pdbx_strand_id
1 'polypeptide(L)'
;MTIVAIDGYRMAIRKEHIDSDSENSFVIPKKTQSEVLKLITDEEENVEIVIGQRHTLFKVGSFYVISRLIEGQFIDYNSTIPTGTATEAVVNTREISSAVERMSLLASEKIPSPVKCEFSSDEIKLTCKTSMGKANDSIRTTISGDDVEIGFNNRYLLDAIKNC
;
A
#
# COMPACT_ATOMS: atom_id res chain seq x y z
N MET A 1 -7.57 -12.16 11.61
CA MET A 1 -8.30 -11.28 10.64
C MET A 1 -7.36 -10.91 9.51
N THR A 2 -7.84 -10.89 8.27
CA THR A 2 -7.08 -10.39 7.11
C THR A 2 -7.87 -9.28 6.45
N ILE A 3 -7.24 -8.12 6.28
CA ILE A 3 -7.83 -6.97 5.58
C ILE A 3 -7.07 -6.81 4.27
N VAL A 4 -7.80 -6.73 3.16
CA VAL A 4 -7.24 -6.56 1.81
C VAL A 4 -7.88 -5.35 1.15
N ALA A 5 -7.06 -4.47 0.61
CA ALA A 5 -7.49 -3.35 -0.21
C ALA A 5 -6.77 -3.38 -1.56
N ILE A 6 -7.50 -3.12 -2.64
CA ILE A 6 -6.98 -3.17 -4.00
C ILE A 6 -7.58 -2.07 -4.87
N ASP A 7 -6.82 -1.52 -5.81
CA ASP A 7 -7.25 -0.48 -6.75
C ASP A 7 -6.78 -0.76 -8.19
N GLY A 8 -6.59 -1.91 -8.64
CA GLY A 8 -6.17 -2.25 -10.01
C GLY A 8 -4.69 -2.04 -10.35
N TYR A 9 -3.93 -1.33 -9.50
CA TYR A 9 -2.50 -1.09 -9.66
C TYR A 9 -1.67 -1.54 -8.46
N ARG A 10 -2.29 -1.60 -7.30
CA ARG A 10 -1.63 -1.93 -6.04
C ARG A 10 -2.59 -2.65 -5.11
N MET A 11 -2.01 -3.39 -4.19
CA MET A 11 -2.73 -4.13 -3.16
C MET A 11 -2.05 -3.92 -1.82
N ALA A 12 -2.86 -3.72 -0.80
CA ALA A 12 -2.41 -3.72 0.58
C ALA A 12 -3.06 -4.88 1.33
N ILE A 13 -2.26 -5.60 2.10
CA ILE A 13 -2.72 -6.72 2.93
C ILE A 13 -2.22 -6.49 4.35
N ARG A 14 -3.13 -6.54 5.31
CA ARG A 14 -2.81 -6.57 6.73
C ARG A 14 -3.38 -7.82 7.37
N LYS A 15 -2.57 -8.53 8.12
CA LYS A 15 -2.97 -9.73 8.86
C LYS A 15 -2.76 -9.49 10.34
N GLU A 16 -3.81 -9.70 11.12
CA GLU A 16 -3.78 -9.61 12.57
C GLU A 16 -4.46 -10.84 13.19
N HIS A 17 -3.90 -11.29 14.29
CA HIS A 17 -4.56 -12.33 15.07
C HIS A 17 -5.67 -11.70 15.90
N ILE A 18 -6.87 -12.25 15.75
CA ILE A 18 -8.02 -11.90 16.59
C ILE A 18 -8.67 -13.17 17.09
N ASP A 19 -9.17 -13.16 18.31
CA ASP A 19 -9.96 -14.25 18.84
C ASP A 19 -11.38 -14.14 18.26
N SER A 20 -11.76 -15.11 17.45
CA SER A 20 -13.07 -15.16 16.81
C SER A 20 -13.50 -16.60 16.61
N ASP A 21 -14.73 -16.89 17.00
CA ASP A 21 -15.35 -18.23 16.86
C ASP A 21 -15.96 -18.45 15.47
N SER A 22 -15.86 -17.46 14.57
CA SER A 22 -16.49 -17.54 13.23
C SER A 22 -15.59 -16.98 12.15
N GLU A 23 -15.62 -17.63 10.97
CA GLU A 23 -15.03 -17.12 9.74
C GLU A 23 -16.10 -16.41 8.92
N ASN A 24 -15.86 -15.14 8.65
CA ASN A 24 -16.73 -14.30 7.83
C ASN A 24 -15.90 -13.55 6.79
N SER A 25 -16.42 -13.43 5.58
CA SER A 25 -15.83 -12.63 4.52
C SER A 25 -16.85 -11.62 4.00
N PHE A 26 -16.47 -10.35 3.93
CA PHE A 26 -17.35 -9.28 3.49
C PHE A 26 -16.57 -8.12 2.88
N VAL A 27 -17.23 -7.36 2.02
CA VAL A 27 -16.62 -6.25 1.31
C VAL A 27 -17.23 -4.92 1.79
N ILE A 28 -16.36 -4.03 2.24
CA ILE A 28 -16.74 -2.72 2.77
C ILE A 28 -16.37 -1.63 1.75
N PRO A 29 -17.26 -0.64 1.50
CA PRO A 29 -16.90 0.50 0.66
C PRO A 29 -15.71 1.29 1.21
N LYS A 30 -14.77 1.69 0.35
CA LYS A 30 -13.62 2.53 0.72
C LYS A 30 -14.03 3.78 1.51
N LYS A 31 -15.14 4.42 1.10
CA LYS A 31 -15.64 5.63 1.78
C LYS A 31 -15.95 5.36 3.26
N THR A 32 -16.57 4.23 3.57
CA THR A 32 -16.86 3.84 4.96
C THR A 32 -15.59 3.72 5.79
N GLN A 33 -14.59 3.01 5.27
CA GLN A 33 -13.31 2.87 5.96
C GLN A 33 -12.62 4.22 6.21
N SER A 34 -12.68 5.12 5.21
CA SER A 34 -12.13 6.47 5.33
C SER A 34 -12.85 7.30 6.40
N GLU A 35 -14.16 7.15 6.57
CA GLU A 35 -14.90 7.85 7.63
C GLU A 35 -14.63 7.24 9.01
N VAL A 36 -14.56 5.91 9.12
CA VAL A 36 -14.17 5.25 10.38
C VAL A 36 -12.77 5.67 10.83
N LEU A 37 -11.81 5.71 9.90
CA LEU A 37 -10.44 6.12 10.21
C LEU A 37 -10.35 7.53 10.79
N LYS A 38 -11.20 8.47 10.35
CA LYS A 38 -11.24 9.84 10.88
C LYS A 38 -11.75 9.93 12.31
N LEU A 39 -12.52 8.94 12.76
CA LEU A 39 -13.08 8.88 14.11
C LEU A 39 -12.11 8.27 15.12
N ILE A 40 -11.13 7.50 14.66
CA ILE A 40 -10.09 6.92 15.50
C ILE A 40 -9.09 8.04 15.81
N THR A 41 -9.06 8.46 17.06
CA THR A 41 -8.18 9.55 17.54
C THR A 41 -6.98 9.04 18.31
N ASP A 42 -7.03 7.81 18.78
CA ASP A 42 -5.99 7.14 19.55
C ASP A 42 -5.71 5.76 18.92
N GLU A 43 -4.45 5.42 18.72
CA GLU A 43 -4.01 4.12 18.18
C GLU A 43 -4.36 2.94 19.09
N GLU A 44 -4.51 3.18 20.39
CA GLU A 44 -4.93 2.19 21.39
C GLU A 44 -6.46 2.02 21.46
N GLU A 45 -7.23 2.81 20.72
CA GLU A 45 -8.68 2.75 20.74
C GLU A 45 -9.21 1.50 20.03
N ASN A 46 -10.02 0.72 20.72
CA ASN A 46 -10.65 -0.45 20.15
C ASN A 46 -11.85 -0.06 19.27
N VAL A 47 -11.89 -0.62 18.07
CA VAL A 47 -13.04 -0.51 17.16
C VAL A 47 -13.83 -1.81 17.20
N GLU A 48 -15.08 -1.73 17.66
CA GLU A 48 -16.00 -2.87 17.61
C GLU A 48 -16.63 -2.95 16.22
N ILE A 49 -16.56 -4.12 15.59
CA ILE A 49 -17.12 -4.37 14.27
C ILE A 49 -18.22 -5.43 14.39
N VAL A 50 -19.46 -5.02 14.11
CA VAL A 50 -20.60 -5.93 14.09
C VAL A 50 -21.01 -6.17 12.64
N ILE A 51 -21.04 -7.43 12.23
CA ILE A 51 -21.30 -7.85 10.86
C ILE A 51 -22.70 -8.42 10.77
N GLY A 52 -23.55 -7.78 9.96
CA GLY A 52 -24.87 -8.28 9.60
C GLY A 52 -24.90 -8.85 8.18
N GLN A 53 -26.06 -9.31 7.72
CA GLN A 53 -26.21 -9.92 6.39
C GLN A 53 -25.93 -8.94 5.23
N ARG A 54 -26.31 -7.67 5.37
CA ARG A 54 -26.18 -6.64 4.32
C ARG A 54 -25.53 -5.35 4.81
N HIS A 55 -25.27 -5.24 6.10
CA HIS A 55 -24.72 -4.04 6.72
C HIS A 55 -23.64 -4.43 7.72
N THR A 56 -22.71 -3.53 7.92
CA THR A 56 -21.75 -3.58 9.02
C THR A 56 -21.89 -2.34 9.86
N LEU A 57 -21.67 -2.49 11.15
CA LEU A 57 -21.64 -1.41 12.14
C LEU A 57 -20.24 -1.32 12.71
N PHE A 58 -19.66 -0.13 12.69
CA PHE A 58 -18.44 0.21 13.40
C PHE A 58 -18.79 1.09 14.59
N LYS A 59 -18.31 0.72 15.77
CA LYS A 59 -18.43 1.52 16.97
C LYS A 59 -17.05 1.98 17.38
N VAL A 60 -16.88 3.29 17.44
CA VAL A 60 -15.62 3.95 17.80
C VAL A 60 -15.97 4.95 18.92
N GLY A 61 -15.60 4.64 20.15
CA GLY A 61 -16.02 5.41 21.32
C GLY A 61 -17.54 5.55 21.40
N SER A 62 -18.06 6.78 21.31
CA SER A 62 -19.49 7.08 21.29
C SER A 62 -20.11 7.15 19.88
N PHE A 63 -19.32 6.96 18.82
CA PHE A 63 -19.77 7.05 17.44
C PHE A 63 -20.20 5.69 16.90
N TYR A 64 -21.22 5.72 16.04
CA TYR A 64 -21.71 4.55 15.30
C TYR A 64 -21.70 4.86 13.81
N VAL A 65 -20.96 4.06 13.03
CA VAL A 65 -20.96 4.16 11.57
C VAL A 65 -21.60 2.91 11.00
N ILE A 66 -22.75 3.06 10.37
CA ILE A 66 -23.47 1.97 9.71
C ILE A 66 -23.21 2.07 8.21
N SER A 67 -22.79 0.97 7.61
CA SER A 67 -22.52 0.90 6.17
C SER A 67 -23.16 -0.33 5.55
N ARG A 68 -23.70 -0.15 4.34
CA ARG A 68 -24.09 -1.29 3.51
C ARG A 68 -22.84 -1.99 2.98
N LEU A 69 -22.85 -3.32 3.01
CA LEU A 69 -21.82 -4.15 2.39
C LEU A 69 -21.96 -4.12 0.86
N ILE A 70 -20.84 -4.27 0.17
CA ILE A 70 -20.82 -4.45 -1.28
C ILE A 70 -21.16 -5.92 -1.56
N GLU A 71 -22.16 -6.14 -2.40
CA GLU A 71 -22.59 -7.49 -2.81
C GLU A 71 -21.59 -8.07 -3.82
N GLY A 72 -21.33 -9.36 -3.75
CA GLY A 72 -20.44 -10.10 -4.63
C GLY A 72 -19.24 -10.71 -3.91
N GLN A 73 -18.51 -11.54 -4.64
CA GLN A 73 -17.28 -12.12 -4.12
C GLN A 73 -16.12 -11.14 -4.31
N PHE A 74 -15.27 -11.03 -3.30
CA PHE A 74 -14.00 -10.33 -3.45
C PHE A 74 -13.09 -11.14 -4.38
N ILE A 75 -12.22 -10.46 -5.10
CA ILE A 75 -11.28 -11.12 -6.01
C ILE A 75 -10.36 -12.08 -5.25
N ASP A 76 -9.92 -13.14 -5.92
CA ASP A 76 -8.86 -14.01 -5.41
C ASP A 76 -7.51 -13.26 -5.45
N TYR A 77 -7.25 -12.51 -4.39
CA TYR A 77 -6.03 -11.71 -4.28
C TYR A 77 -4.76 -12.58 -4.15
N ASN A 78 -4.89 -13.83 -3.67
CA ASN A 78 -3.72 -14.72 -3.53
C ASN A 78 -3.13 -15.07 -4.89
N SER A 79 -3.97 -15.23 -5.92
CA SER A 79 -3.51 -15.51 -7.28
C SER A 79 -2.76 -14.33 -7.92
N THR A 80 -2.89 -13.12 -7.40
CA THR A 80 -2.21 -11.94 -7.92
C THR A 80 -0.87 -11.64 -7.24
N ILE A 81 -0.56 -12.34 -6.15
CA ILE A 81 0.72 -12.20 -5.46
C ILE A 81 1.78 -12.97 -6.26
N PRO A 82 2.84 -12.29 -6.74
CA PRO A 82 3.92 -12.96 -7.45
C PRO A 82 4.57 -14.05 -6.60
N THR A 83 4.74 -15.22 -7.18
CA THR A 83 5.49 -16.32 -6.58
C THR A 83 6.80 -16.51 -7.33
N GLY A 84 7.91 -16.66 -6.63
CA GLY A 84 9.22 -16.81 -7.23
C GLY A 84 9.83 -15.47 -7.68
N THR A 85 10.34 -14.71 -6.72
CA THR A 85 11.09 -13.47 -7.00
C THR A 85 12.49 -13.81 -7.50
N ALA A 86 12.90 -13.23 -8.64
CA ALA A 86 14.24 -13.39 -9.18
C ALA A 86 15.26 -12.49 -8.47
N THR A 87 14.79 -11.36 -7.91
CA THR A 87 15.63 -10.36 -7.24
C THR A 87 14.99 -9.92 -5.95
N GLU A 88 15.78 -9.84 -4.90
CA GLU A 88 15.40 -9.31 -3.60
C GLU A 88 16.35 -8.19 -3.17
N ALA A 89 15.81 -7.07 -2.72
CA ALA A 89 16.57 -5.94 -2.22
C ALA A 89 16.12 -5.58 -0.80
N VAL A 90 17.08 -5.54 0.14
CA VAL A 90 16.84 -5.12 1.52
C VAL A 90 17.33 -3.70 1.69
N VAL A 91 16.41 -2.76 1.92
CA VAL A 91 16.69 -1.33 1.91
C VAL A 91 16.18 -0.64 3.17
N ASN A 92 16.88 0.41 3.61
CA ASN A 92 16.39 1.24 4.70
C ASN A 92 15.17 2.05 4.25
N THR A 93 14.04 1.90 4.97
CA THR A 93 12.76 2.52 4.63
C THR A 93 12.84 4.05 4.56
N ARG A 94 13.61 4.70 5.43
CA ARG A 94 13.79 6.17 5.43
C ARG A 94 14.59 6.64 4.23
N GLU A 95 15.65 5.91 3.87
CA GLU A 95 16.52 6.27 2.74
C GLU A 95 15.77 6.18 1.43
N ILE A 96 15.08 5.06 1.18
CA ILE A 96 14.30 4.89 -0.05
C ILE A 96 13.11 5.86 -0.11
N SER A 97 12.41 6.11 1.00
CA SER A 97 11.34 7.09 1.06
C SER A 97 11.83 8.48 0.68
N SER A 98 12.94 8.93 1.27
CA SER A 98 13.53 10.24 0.96
C SER A 98 14.02 10.35 -0.48
N ALA A 99 14.59 9.27 -1.04
CA ALA A 99 15.03 9.24 -2.43
C ALA A 99 13.83 9.35 -3.39
N VAL A 100 12.77 8.58 -3.17
CA VAL A 100 11.54 8.66 -3.98
C VAL A 100 10.85 10.01 -3.82
N GLU A 101 10.83 10.61 -2.64
CA GLU A 101 10.32 11.97 -2.42
C GLU A 101 11.07 13.01 -3.25
N ARG A 102 12.39 12.94 -3.30
CA ARG A 102 13.19 13.83 -4.17
C ARG A 102 12.87 13.65 -5.65
N MET A 103 12.66 12.41 -6.11
CA MET A 103 12.22 12.15 -7.49
C MET A 103 10.83 12.75 -7.75
N SER A 104 9.94 12.73 -6.76
CA SER A 104 8.58 13.25 -6.86
C SER A 104 8.50 14.77 -7.07
N LEU A 105 9.57 15.51 -6.78
CA LEU A 105 9.62 16.95 -7.04
C LEU A 105 9.58 17.30 -8.54
N LEU A 106 10.03 16.39 -9.39
CA LEU A 106 9.97 16.57 -10.85
C LEU A 106 8.69 15.99 -11.47
N ALA A 107 8.13 14.93 -10.88
CA ALA A 107 6.91 14.30 -11.37
C ALA A 107 5.70 14.86 -10.62
N SER A 108 4.67 15.25 -11.34
CA SER A 108 3.41 15.74 -10.77
C SER A 108 2.23 15.03 -11.42
N GLU A 109 1.02 15.23 -10.88
CA GLU A 109 -0.21 14.71 -11.51
C GLU A 109 -0.40 15.24 -12.94
N LYS A 110 0.10 16.45 -13.22
CA LYS A 110 0.03 17.08 -14.54
C LYS A 110 1.17 16.61 -15.48
N ILE A 111 2.26 16.14 -14.90
CA ILE A 111 3.44 15.63 -15.63
C ILE A 111 3.76 14.26 -15.05
N PRO A 112 2.96 13.24 -15.36
CA PRO A 112 3.22 11.90 -14.87
C PRO A 112 4.51 11.38 -15.50
N SER A 113 5.47 11.00 -14.66
CA SER A 113 6.68 10.35 -15.10
C SER A 113 7.01 9.23 -14.12
N PRO A 114 7.36 8.03 -14.62
CA PRO A 114 7.78 6.96 -13.75
C PRO A 114 9.14 7.28 -13.11
N VAL A 115 9.31 6.82 -11.89
CA VAL A 115 10.64 6.67 -11.30
C VAL A 115 11.19 5.34 -11.77
N LYS A 116 12.26 5.40 -12.54
CA LYS A 116 13.01 4.22 -12.95
C LYS A 116 13.94 3.84 -11.81
N CYS A 117 13.85 2.61 -11.37
CA CYS A 117 14.73 2.00 -10.38
C CYS A 117 15.57 0.90 -11.04
N GLU A 118 16.88 1.04 -10.98
CA GLU A 118 17.85 0.06 -11.43
C GLU A 118 18.47 -0.60 -10.19
N PHE A 119 18.22 -1.88 -10.03
CA PHE A 119 18.74 -2.70 -8.94
C PHE A 119 19.95 -3.48 -9.47
N SER A 120 21.14 -3.15 -9.03
CA SER A 120 22.35 -3.82 -9.48
C SER A 120 23.44 -3.75 -8.41
N SER A 121 24.17 -4.84 -8.25
CA SER A 121 25.22 -4.94 -7.24
C SER A 121 24.68 -4.64 -5.83
N ASP A 122 25.18 -3.61 -5.16
CA ASP A 122 24.75 -3.20 -3.81
C ASP A 122 24.13 -1.80 -3.82
N GLU A 123 23.47 -1.43 -4.93
CA GLU A 123 22.94 -0.10 -5.15
C GLU A 123 21.59 -0.13 -5.87
N ILE A 124 20.67 0.74 -5.46
CA ILE A 124 19.49 1.08 -6.24
C ILE A 124 19.68 2.48 -6.80
N LYS A 125 19.73 2.61 -8.14
CA LYS A 125 19.75 3.89 -8.83
C LYS A 125 18.33 4.31 -9.17
N LEU A 126 17.96 5.51 -8.79
CA LEU A 126 16.68 6.10 -9.11
C LEU A 126 16.86 7.20 -10.14
N THR A 127 16.03 7.16 -11.18
CA THR A 127 16.04 8.20 -12.22
C THR A 127 14.61 8.63 -12.51
N CYS A 128 14.37 9.94 -12.51
CA CYS A 128 13.14 10.55 -13.00
C CYS A 128 13.48 11.56 -14.09
N LYS A 129 12.81 11.46 -15.24
CA LYS A 129 13.02 12.36 -16.38
C LYS A 129 11.68 12.93 -16.84
N THR A 130 11.60 14.26 -16.88
CA THR A 130 10.41 14.99 -17.33
C THR A 130 10.82 16.06 -18.34
N SER A 131 9.85 16.77 -18.89
CA SER A 131 10.10 17.97 -19.71
C SER A 131 10.78 19.11 -18.95
N MET A 132 10.68 19.10 -17.60
CA MET A 132 11.28 20.11 -16.73
C MET A 132 12.73 19.81 -16.36
N GLY A 133 13.18 18.56 -16.52
CA GLY A 133 14.54 18.19 -16.18
C GLY A 133 14.70 16.70 -15.86
N LYS A 134 15.89 16.37 -15.36
CA LYS A 134 16.26 15.03 -14.93
C LYS A 134 16.78 15.06 -13.50
N ALA A 135 16.28 14.15 -12.67
CA ALA A 135 16.82 13.87 -11.35
C ALA A 135 17.41 12.46 -11.31
N ASN A 136 18.52 12.32 -10.60
CA ASN A 136 19.13 11.02 -10.30
C ASN A 136 19.46 10.99 -8.82
N ASP A 137 19.32 9.81 -8.25
CA ASP A 137 19.72 9.53 -6.88
C ASP A 137 20.19 8.09 -6.79
N SER A 138 20.86 7.74 -5.71
CA SER A 138 21.25 6.36 -5.46
C SER A 138 21.28 6.06 -3.97
N ILE A 139 20.93 4.84 -3.63
CA ILE A 139 20.96 4.35 -2.26
C ILE A 139 21.70 3.02 -2.21
N ARG A 140 22.50 2.83 -1.19
CA ARG A 140 23.16 1.55 -0.94
C ARG A 140 22.16 0.57 -0.34
N THR A 141 22.27 -0.68 -0.76
CA THR A 141 21.37 -1.74 -0.30
C THR A 141 22.02 -3.10 -0.48
N THR A 142 21.44 -4.13 0.12
CA THR A 142 21.85 -5.51 -0.16
C THR A 142 20.90 -6.09 -1.18
N ILE A 143 21.42 -6.53 -2.33
CA ILE A 143 20.65 -7.12 -3.42
C ILE A 143 21.10 -8.57 -3.60
N SER A 144 20.13 -9.47 -3.74
CA SER A 144 20.36 -10.87 -4.11
C SER A 144 19.51 -11.20 -5.34
N GLY A 145 20.10 -11.91 -6.29
CA GLY A 145 19.47 -12.25 -7.57
C GLY A 145 20.04 -11.45 -8.75
N ASP A 146 19.28 -11.41 -9.84
CA ASP A 146 19.70 -10.80 -11.09
C ASP A 146 19.52 -9.26 -11.06
N ASP A 147 20.31 -8.57 -11.88
CA ASP A 147 20.12 -7.14 -12.12
C ASP A 147 18.73 -6.90 -12.74
N VAL A 148 17.98 -5.92 -12.23
CA VAL A 148 16.64 -5.62 -12.72
C VAL A 148 16.39 -4.13 -12.83
N GLU A 149 15.65 -3.73 -13.86
CA GLU A 149 15.20 -2.37 -14.09
C GLU A 149 13.68 -2.33 -14.11
N ILE A 150 13.08 -1.48 -13.27
CA ILE A 150 11.63 -1.35 -13.14
C ILE A 150 11.24 0.13 -13.07
N GLY A 151 10.19 0.50 -13.81
CA GLY A 151 9.56 1.81 -13.72
C GLY A 151 8.34 1.77 -12.79
N PHE A 152 8.34 2.61 -11.76
CA PHE A 152 7.22 2.73 -10.83
C PHE A 152 6.50 4.06 -10.98
N ASN A 153 5.19 4.04 -10.75
CA ASN A 153 4.48 5.27 -10.42
C ASN A 153 5.00 5.75 -9.04
N ASN A 154 5.64 6.91 -9.00
CA ASN A 154 6.31 7.42 -7.80
C ASN A 154 5.35 7.59 -6.60
N ARG A 155 4.11 8.03 -6.83
CA ARG A 155 3.10 8.17 -5.79
C ARG A 155 2.73 6.80 -5.18
N TYR A 156 2.50 5.80 -6.03
CA TYR A 156 2.15 4.46 -5.55
C TYR A 156 3.30 3.81 -4.79
N LEU A 157 4.53 3.99 -5.30
CA LEU A 157 5.73 3.49 -4.61
C LEU A 157 5.91 4.18 -3.25
N LEU A 158 5.78 5.50 -3.21
CA LEU A 158 5.92 6.27 -1.97
C LEU A 158 4.84 5.92 -0.94
N ASP A 159 3.58 5.80 -1.38
CA ASP A 159 2.47 5.38 -0.52
C ASP A 159 2.73 3.98 0.09
N ALA A 160 3.27 3.04 -0.70
CA ALA A 160 3.62 1.72 -0.21
C ALA A 160 4.73 1.79 0.85
N ILE A 161 5.83 2.49 0.55
CA ILE A 161 6.99 2.61 1.45
C ILE A 161 6.60 3.28 2.79
N LYS A 162 5.74 4.29 2.76
CA LYS A 162 5.31 5.02 3.99
C LYS A 162 4.43 4.18 4.93
N ASN A 163 3.90 3.07 4.45
CA ASN A 163 3.05 2.17 5.23
C ASN A 163 3.74 0.84 5.59
N CYS A 164 5.08 0.78 5.42
CA CYS A 164 5.91 -0.36 5.80
C CYS A 164 6.49 -0.20 7.20
#